data_89fe48661ccb6dee35681bac573eccab
#
_entry.id   89fe48661ccb6dee35681bac573eccab
#
_cell.length_a   1.000
_cell.length_b   1.000
_cell.length_c   1.000
_cell.angle_alpha   90.00
_cell.angle_beta   90.00
_cell.angle_gamma   90.00
#
_symmetry.space_group_name_H-M   'P 1'
#
loop_
_entity.id
_entity.type
_entity.pdbx_description
1 polymer ?
#
loop_
_entity_poly.entity_id
_entity_poly.type
_entity_poly.pdbx_seq_one_letter_code
_entity_poly.pdbx_strand_id
1 'polypeptide(L)'
;MMRPLLPLGALLLAALPASLQARDYGQRGAVFPVIERDLLEQIHTRLAQMEKSGETAKLNQELKRRTIARVNRPDPVAGLIRAHESRSWPFDPTITLAADIREAKGELIHAAGTRVNPLDSVALRVPLLFLDGDDPAQIAWALRQDPNAKLILVKGAPLELMKARQRRFYFDQGGNLTEKFGIRAVPARVRQNGRVLEVSEIALPPRKAKP
;
A
#
# COMPACT_ATOMS: atom_id res chain seq x y z
N MET A 1 -49.64 75.14 36.40
CA MET A 1 -48.29 74.70 36.76
C MET A 1 -47.80 73.67 35.74
N MET A 2 -47.10 74.17 34.71
CA MET A 2 -46.62 73.35 33.58
C MET A 2 -45.10 73.05 33.80
N ARG A 3 -44.74 71.80 33.82
CA ARG A 3 -43.35 71.39 33.81
C ARG A 3 -42.92 71.01 32.38
N PRO A 4 -41.83 71.52 31.84
CA PRO A 4 -41.36 71.11 30.51
C PRO A 4 -40.55 69.84 30.57
N LEU A 5 -40.82 68.89 29.67
CA LEU A 5 -40.07 67.75 29.36
C LEU A 5 -38.84 68.10 28.51
N LEU A 6 -37.65 67.71 28.98
CA LEU A 6 -36.39 67.77 28.20
C LEU A 6 -36.33 66.57 27.27
N PRO A 7 -35.93 66.71 26.01
CA PRO A 7 -35.65 65.58 25.13
C PRO A 7 -34.20 65.03 25.39
N LEU A 8 -34.13 63.77 25.65
CA LEU A 8 -32.87 63.01 25.77
C LEU A 8 -32.29 62.80 24.37
N GLY A 9 -31.24 63.53 24.01
CA GLY A 9 -30.56 63.40 22.73
C GLY A 9 -29.69 62.10 22.75
N ALA A 10 -30.02 61.19 21.89
CA ALA A 10 -29.21 59.95 21.67
C ALA A 10 -27.94 60.32 20.90
N LEU A 11 -26.79 60.27 21.59
CA LEU A 11 -25.47 60.40 20.99
C LEU A 11 -25.09 59.09 20.29
N LEU A 12 -25.30 59.01 18.97
CA LEU A 12 -24.89 57.89 18.14
C LEU A 12 -23.39 58.02 17.86
N LEU A 13 -22.56 57.31 18.62
CA LEU A 13 -21.11 57.24 18.39
C LEU A 13 -20.84 56.32 17.19
N ALA A 14 -20.61 56.88 16.00
CA ALA A 14 -20.21 56.18 14.81
C ALA A 14 -18.77 55.61 14.99
N ALA A 15 -18.64 54.32 15.26
CA ALA A 15 -17.36 53.63 15.25
C ALA A 15 -16.91 53.48 13.80
N LEU A 16 -16.03 54.35 13.33
CA LEU A 16 -15.32 54.21 12.07
C LEU A 16 -14.35 53.02 12.20
N PRO A 17 -14.34 52.08 11.25
CA PRO A 17 -13.31 51.04 11.25
C PRO A 17 -11.94 51.69 10.95
N ALA A 18 -11.09 51.76 11.96
CA ALA A 18 -9.71 52.12 11.75
C ALA A 18 -9.06 50.99 10.92
N SER A 19 -8.79 51.24 9.65
CA SER A 19 -7.97 50.37 8.81
C SER A 19 -6.61 50.26 9.45
N LEU A 20 -6.34 49.12 10.10
CA LEU A 20 -5.02 48.72 10.55
C LEU A 20 -4.13 48.50 9.33
N GLN A 21 -3.54 49.57 8.83
CA GLN A 21 -2.48 49.45 7.84
C GLN A 21 -1.25 48.89 8.55
N ALA A 22 -0.88 47.68 8.20
CA ALA A 22 0.40 47.14 8.60
C ALA A 22 1.49 48.06 8.05
N ARG A 23 2.13 48.83 8.92
CA ARG A 23 3.32 49.60 8.55
C ARG A 23 4.50 48.66 8.47
N ASP A 24 5.07 48.54 7.27
CA ASP A 24 6.39 47.99 7.11
C ASP A 24 7.39 49.01 7.69
N TYR A 25 7.99 48.65 8.82
CA TYR A 25 8.99 49.50 9.48
C TYR A 25 10.35 49.42 8.83
N GLY A 26 10.48 48.65 7.74
CA GLY A 26 11.75 48.41 7.09
C GLY A 26 12.74 47.71 8.01
N GLN A 27 13.93 47.51 7.49
CA GLN A 27 15.01 46.84 8.23
C GLN A 27 15.57 47.80 9.30
N ARG A 28 15.26 47.54 10.57
CA ARG A 28 15.77 48.30 11.73
C ARG A 28 16.75 47.41 12.50
N GLY A 29 18.02 47.70 12.37
CA GLY A 29 19.12 47.03 13.09
C GLY A 29 20.23 46.55 12.12
N ALA A 30 21.36 46.14 12.68
CA ALA A 30 22.45 45.53 11.97
C ALA A 30 22.00 44.17 11.42
N VAL A 31 21.95 44.01 10.11
CA VAL A 31 21.73 42.73 9.46
C VAL A 31 23.06 42.03 9.37
N PHE A 32 23.20 40.94 10.10
CA PHE A 32 24.35 40.07 9.91
C PHE A 32 24.17 39.37 8.56
N PRO A 33 25.21 39.36 7.67
CA PRO A 33 25.12 38.62 6.43
C PRO A 33 24.95 37.14 6.75
N VAL A 34 23.87 36.52 6.21
CA VAL A 34 23.67 35.09 6.30
C VAL A 34 24.78 34.44 5.44
N ILE A 35 25.76 33.85 6.11
CA ILE A 35 26.92 33.18 5.47
C ILE A 35 26.51 31.75 5.02
N GLU A 36 25.28 31.41 5.13
CA GLU A 36 24.79 30.11 4.64
C GLU A 36 24.81 30.10 3.12
N ARG A 37 25.52 29.09 2.59
CA ARG A 37 25.53 28.89 1.12
C ARG A 37 24.12 28.47 0.68
N ASP A 38 23.72 29.01 -0.45
CA ASP A 38 22.46 28.58 -1.07
C ASP A 38 22.48 27.05 -1.26
N LEU A 39 21.52 26.37 -0.62
CA LEU A 39 21.40 24.92 -0.66
C LEU A 39 21.20 24.39 -2.08
N LEU A 40 20.48 25.13 -2.91
CA LEU A 40 20.26 24.76 -4.31
C LEU A 40 21.58 24.84 -5.10
N GLU A 41 22.39 25.91 -4.89
CA GLU A 41 23.69 26.06 -5.52
C GLU A 41 24.64 24.92 -5.10
N GLN A 42 24.64 24.55 -3.82
CA GLN A 42 25.42 23.41 -3.32
C GLN A 42 25.00 22.10 -4.00
N ILE A 43 23.67 21.84 -4.09
CA ILE A 43 23.13 20.65 -4.75
C ILE A 43 23.54 20.63 -6.23
N HIS A 44 23.36 21.73 -6.96
CA HIS A 44 23.74 21.84 -8.37
C HIS A 44 25.24 21.62 -8.57
N THR A 45 26.08 22.22 -7.74
CA THR A 45 27.52 22.03 -7.78
C THR A 45 27.92 20.58 -7.54
N ARG A 46 27.30 19.93 -6.54
CA ARG A 46 27.56 18.53 -6.23
C ARG A 46 27.12 17.61 -7.36
N LEU A 47 25.93 17.82 -7.91
CA LEU A 47 25.44 17.05 -9.06
C LEU A 47 26.34 17.18 -10.28
N ALA A 48 26.77 18.40 -10.60
CA ALA A 48 27.71 18.63 -11.72
C ALA A 48 29.07 17.95 -11.50
N GLN A 49 29.56 17.90 -10.25
CA GLN A 49 30.78 17.16 -9.92
C GLN A 49 30.60 15.66 -10.09
N MET A 50 29.48 15.11 -9.60
CA MET A 50 29.15 13.68 -9.74
C MET A 50 28.98 13.27 -11.20
N GLU A 51 28.43 14.15 -12.03
CA GLU A 51 28.30 13.92 -13.48
C GLU A 51 29.65 13.88 -14.16
N LYS A 52 30.53 14.88 -13.91
CA LYS A 52 31.89 14.94 -14.44
C LYS A 52 32.76 13.76 -13.99
N SER A 53 32.60 13.30 -12.75
CA SER A 53 33.36 12.15 -12.22
C SER A 53 32.83 10.80 -12.69
N GLY A 54 31.69 10.77 -13.36
CA GLY A 54 30.99 9.52 -13.74
C GLY A 54 30.30 8.80 -12.57
N GLU A 55 30.24 9.40 -11.39
CA GLU A 55 29.60 8.85 -10.19
C GLU A 55 28.09 8.63 -10.43
N THR A 56 27.44 9.58 -11.12
CA THR A 56 26.02 9.47 -11.51
C THR A 56 25.76 8.25 -12.40
N ALA A 57 26.65 8.02 -13.39
CA ALA A 57 26.52 6.85 -14.26
C ALA A 57 26.69 5.53 -13.50
N LYS A 58 27.67 5.47 -12.58
CA LYS A 58 27.88 4.31 -11.71
C LYS A 58 26.67 4.06 -10.81
N LEU A 59 26.12 5.10 -10.19
CA LEU A 59 24.92 5.01 -9.35
C LEU A 59 23.72 4.49 -10.15
N ASN A 60 23.47 5.04 -11.33
CA ASN A 60 22.39 4.58 -12.21
C ASN A 60 22.56 3.13 -12.64
N GLN A 61 23.78 2.70 -12.94
CA GLN A 61 24.07 1.31 -13.27
C GLN A 61 23.81 0.38 -12.08
N GLU A 62 24.24 0.77 -10.89
CA GLU A 62 24.00 0.00 -9.67
C GLU A 62 22.50 -0.08 -9.33
N LEU A 63 21.76 1.03 -9.41
CA LEU A 63 20.31 1.06 -9.22
C LEU A 63 19.61 0.15 -10.24
N LYS A 64 20.00 0.22 -11.51
CA LYS A 64 19.47 -0.66 -12.56
C LYS A 64 19.73 -2.13 -12.23
N ARG A 65 20.94 -2.49 -11.83
CA ARG A 65 21.32 -3.85 -11.45
C ARG A 65 20.49 -4.37 -10.28
N ARG A 66 20.37 -3.56 -9.20
CA ARG A 66 19.56 -3.92 -8.01
C ARG A 66 18.09 -4.06 -8.36
N THR A 67 17.55 -3.15 -9.17
CA THR A 67 16.15 -3.20 -9.59
C THR A 67 15.87 -4.47 -10.40
N ILE A 68 16.72 -4.79 -11.39
CA ILE A 68 16.59 -6.01 -12.18
C ILE A 68 16.64 -7.26 -11.29
N ALA A 69 17.60 -7.31 -10.35
CA ALA A 69 17.73 -8.44 -9.43
C ALA A 69 16.47 -8.61 -8.57
N ARG A 70 15.93 -7.52 -8.01
CA ARG A 70 14.72 -7.52 -7.18
C ARG A 70 13.45 -7.84 -7.96
N VAL A 71 13.33 -7.38 -9.21
CA VAL A 71 12.20 -7.71 -10.09
C VAL A 71 12.23 -9.20 -10.46
N ASN A 72 13.40 -9.74 -10.79
CA ASN A 72 13.53 -11.16 -11.13
C ASN A 72 13.31 -12.07 -9.93
N ARG A 73 13.79 -11.65 -8.76
CA ARG A 73 13.68 -12.43 -7.52
C ARG A 73 13.33 -11.48 -6.36
N PRO A 74 12.04 -11.25 -6.10
CA PRO A 74 11.60 -10.41 -5.00
C PRO A 74 12.01 -10.99 -3.65
N ASP A 75 12.08 -10.12 -2.63
CA ASP A 75 12.37 -10.54 -1.26
C ASP A 75 11.29 -11.51 -0.77
N PRO A 76 11.65 -12.65 -0.16
CA PRO A 76 10.69 -13.62 0.36
C PRO A 76 9.75 -13.01 1.41
N VAL A 77 8.51 -13.47 1.43
CA VAL A 77 7.57 -13.12 2.51
C VAL A 77 8.10 -13.68 3.82
N ALA A 78 8.30 -12.80 4.79
CA ALA A 78 8.83 -13.17 6.10
C ALA A 78 7.82 -14.00 6.92
N GLY A 79 8.31 -14.85 7.82
CA GLY A 79 7.49 -15.56 8.79
C GLY A 79 6.70 -16.76 8.24
N LEU A 80 6.82 -17.08 6.96
CA LEU A 80 6.18 -18.26 6.37
C LEU A 80 7.07 -19.49 6.46
N ILE A 81 6.47 -20.61 6.82
CA ILE A 81 7.13 -21.91 6.88
C ILE A 81 6.51 -22.89 5.89
N ARG A 82 7.13 -24.04 5.69
CA ARG A 82 6.51 -25.17 4.97
C ARG A 82 5.41 -25.77 5.84
N ALA A 83 4.25 -26.06 5.26
CA ALA A 83 3.17 -26.74 5.96
C ALA A 83 3.56 -28.18 6.33
N HIS A 84 3.59 -28.50 7.61
CA HIS A 84 3.82 -29.83 8.16
C HIS A 84 2.53 -30.58 8.45
N GLU A 85 1.46 -29.83 8.76
CA GLU A 85 0.13 -30.32 9.02
C GLU A 85 -0.87 -29.56 8.15
N SER A 86 -1.94 -30.26 7.76
CA SER A 86 -3.03 -29.60 7.03
C SER A 86 -4.03 -29.03 8.00
N ARG A 87 -4.41 -27.78 7.78
CA ARG A 87 -5.47 -27.10 8.55
C ARG A 87 -6.30 -26.20 7.64
N SER A 88 -7.55 -25.95 8.03
CA SER A 88 -8.45 -25.08 7.28
C SER A 88 -9.28 -24.23 8.23
N TRP A 89 -9.61 -23.02 7.77
CA TRP A 89 -10.46 -22.09 8.50
C TRP A 89 -11.27 -21.20 7.54
N PRO A 90 -12.43 -20.70 7.98
CA PRO A 90 -13.17 -19.71 7.21
C PRO A 90 -12.54 -18.32 7.37
N PHE A 91 -12.56 -17.55 6.30
CA PHE A 91 -12.25 -16.12 6.30
C PHE A 91 -13.49 -15.36 5.82
N ASP A 92 -14.06 -14.52 6.68
CA ASP A 92 -15.19 -13.65 6.32
C ASP A 92 -14.62 -12.33 5.74
N PRO A 93 -14.82 -12.04 4.45
CA PRO A 93 -14.37 -10.81 3.84
C PRO A 93 -15.28 -9.61 4.09
N THR A 94 -16.32 -9.75 4.91
CA THR A 94 -17.26 -8.66 5.24
C THR A 94 -16.52 -7.50 5.88
N ILE A 95 -16.73 -6.32 5.33
CA ILE A 95 -16.19 -5.06 5.86
C ILE A 95 -17.33 -4.21 6.43
N THR A 96 -17.03 -3.41 7.44
CA THR A 96 -17.91 -2.36 7.92
C THR A 96 -17.37 -1.02 7.43
N LEU A 97 -18.20 -0.23 6.77
CA LEU A 97 -17.79 1.05 6.24
C LEU A 97 -17.50 2.03 7.38
N ALA A 98 -16.30 2.61 7.39
CA ALA A 98 -15.90 3.59 8.41
C ALA A 98 -16.50 4.99 8.16
N ALA A 99 -16.86 5.31 6.92
CA ALA A 99 -17.43 6.60 6.52
C ALA A 99 -18.49 6.39 5.44
N ASP A 100 -19.32 7.41 5.23
CA ASP A 100 -20.27 7.44 4.12
C ASP A 100 -19.56 7.33 2.78
N ILE A 101 -20.05 6.49 1.89
CA ILE A 101 -19.66 6.47 0.48
C ILE A 101 -20.68 7.27 -0.30
N ARG A 102 -20.21 8.33 -0.98
CA ARG A 102 -21.06 9.23 -1.77
C ARG A 102 -20.56 9.29 -3.22
N GLU A 103 -21.49 9.55 -4.12
CA GLU A 103 -21.15 9.87 -5.51
C GLU A 103 -20.47 11.25 -5.61
N ALA A 104 -19.86 11.53 -6.77
CA ALA A 104 -19.23 12.84 -7.05
C ALA A 104 -20.20 14.03 -6.90
N LYS A 105 -21.51 13.80 -7.07
CA LYS A 105 -22.57 14.80 -6.88
C LYS A 105 -23.08 14.89 -5.43
N GLY A 106 -22.50 14.13 -4.50
CA GLY A 106 -22.84 14.14 -3.07
C GLY A 106 -23.97 13.19 -2.67
N GLU A 107 -24.58 12.46 -3.60
CA GLU A 107 -25.60 11.46 -3.30
C GLU A 107 -25.02 10.30 -2.47
N LEU A 108 -25.74 9.88 -1.43
CA LEU A 108 -25.31 8.81 -0.53
C LEU A 108 -25.52 7.45 -1.20
N ILE A 109 -24.44 6.72 -1.45
CA ILE A 109 -24.47 5.33 -1.94
C ILE A 109 -24.63 4.38 -0.76
N HIS A 110 -23.76 4.51 0.27
CA HIS A 110 -23.78 3.71 1.48
C HIS A 110 -23.41 4.55 2.70
N ALA A 111 -24.17 4.39 3.76
CA ALA A 111 -23.91 5.06 5.04
C ALA A 111 -22.75 4.40 5.80
N ALA A 112 -22.06 5.17 6.63
CA ALA A 112 -21.13 4.65 7.63
C ALA A 112 -21.82 3.58 8.50
N GLY A 113 -21.07 2.55 8.92
CA GLY A 113 -21.60 1.42 9.67
C GLY A 113 -22.27 0.33 8.82
N THR A 114 -22.50 0.57 7.52
CA THR A 114 -23.04 -0.46 6.62
C THR A 114 -22.07 -1.63 6.49
N ARG A 115 -22.57 -2.85 6.66
CA ARG A 115 -21.79 -4.08 6.45
C ARG A 115 -21.95 -4.55 5.01
N VAL A 116 -20.83 -4.70 4.30
CA VAL A 116 -20.80 -5.13 2.91
C VAL A 116 -19.91 -6.37 2.79
N ASN A 117 -20.44 -7.43 2.22
CA ASN A 117 -19.66 -8.60 1.85
C ASN A 117 -19.35 -8.54 0.34
N PRO A 118 -18.07 -8.39 -0.05
CA PRO A 118 -17.72 -8.33 -1.47
C PRO A 118 -18.15 -9.55 -2.28
N LEU A 119 -18.29 -10.71 -1.63
CA LEU A 119 -18.70 -11.96 -2.30
C LEU A 119 -20.18 -11.97 -2.72
N ASP A 120 -20.99 -11.05 -2.22
CA ASP A 120 -22.38 -10.89 -2.66
C ASP A 120 -22.45 -10.29 -4.09
N SER A 121 -21.42 -9.52 -4.48
CA SER A 121 -21.35 -8.84 -5.79
C SER A 121 -20.31 -9.45 -6.73
N VAL A 122 -19.17 -9.91 -6.17
CA VAL A 122 -18.03 -10.41 -6.96
C VAL A 122 -17.57 -11.75 -6.42
N ALA A 123 -17.84 -12.81 -7.18
CA ALA A 123 -17.41 -14.16 -6.81
C ALA A 123 -15.91 -14.38 -7.07
N LEU A 124 -15.24 -15.08 -6.14
CA LEU A 124 -13.91 -15.62 -6.36
C LEU A 124 -14.01 -16.91 -7.20
N ARG A 125 -14.07 -16.75 -8.54
CA ARG A 125 -14.32 -17.85 -9.48
C ARG A 125 -13.21 -18.87 -9.57
N VAL A 126 -11.97 -18.49 -9.21
CA VAL A 126 -10.80 -19.36 -9.31
C VAL A 126 -10.03 -19.36 -8.00
N PRO A 127 -9.47 -20.49 -7.57
CA PRO A 127 -8.72 -20.55 -6.33
C PRO A 127 -7.42 -19.76 -6.41
N LEU A 128 -6.99 -19.23 -5.26
CA LEU A 128 -5.67 -18.66 -5.07
C LEU A 128 -4.79 -19.73 -4.43
N LEU A 129 -3.61 -19.97 -5.00
CA LEU A 129 -2.65 -20.96 -4.51
C LEU A 129 -1.37 -20.26 -4.12
N PHE A 130 -1.05 -20.29 -2.84
CA PHE A 130 0.16 -19.72 -2.27
C PHE A 130 1.23 -20.80 -2.16
N LEU A 131 2.45 -20.51 -2.65
CA LEU A 131 3.51 -21.54 -2.69
C LEU A 131 4.91 -20.91 -2.66
N ASP A 132 5.86 -21.67 -2.14
CA ASP A 132 7.29 -21.41 -2.29
C ASP A 132 7.75 -21.85 -3.69
N GLY A 133 8.16 -20.87 -4.51
CA GLY A 133 8.65 -21.12 -5.87
C GLY A 133 10.00 -21.84 -5.94
N ASP A 134 10.72 -21.95 -4.83
CA ASP A 134 11.96 -22.72 -4.73
C ASP A 134 11.72 -24.18 -4.29
N ASP A 135 10.46 -24.54 -3.94
CA ASP A 135 10.08 -25.90 -3.59
C ASP A 135 9.42 -26.63 -4.78
N PRO A 136 10.14 -27.55 -5.46
CA PRO A 136 9.59 -28.28 -6.61
C PRO A 136 8.33 -29.09 -6.29
N ALA A 137 8.17 -29.57 -5.04
CA ALA A 137 6.99 -30.32 -4.63
C ALA A 137 5.75 -29.41 -4.58
N GLN A 138 5.89 -28.18 -4.08
CA GLN A 138 4.83 -27.20 -4.05
C GLN A 138 4.45 -26.74 -5.45
N ILE A 139 5.44 -26.50 -6.33
CA ILE A 139 5.19 -26.19 -7.75
C ILE A 139 4.44 -27.33 -8.41
N ALA A 140 4.90 -28.57 -8.26
CA ALA A 140 4.24 -29.74 -8.83
C ALA A 140 2.81 -29.93 -8.29
N TRP A 141 2.59 -29.67 -7.01
CA TRP A 141 1.26 -29.68 -6.41
C TRP A 141 0.36 -28.61 -7.04
N ALA A 142 0.84 -27.37 -7.12
CA ALA A 142 0.06 -26.25 -7.66
C ALA A 142 -0.31 -26.45 -9.14
N LEU A 143 0.60 -26.99 -9.94
CA LEU A 143 0.35 -27.27 -11.37
C LEU A 143 -0.66 -28.39 -11.60
N ARG A 144 -0.93 -29.25 -10.63
CA ARG A 144 -1.97 -30.28 -10.69
C ARG A 144 -3.36 -29.77 -10.27
N GLN A 145 -3.44 -28.57 -9.70
CA GLN A 145 -4.72 -27.95 -9.34
C GLN A 145 -5.40 -27.38 -10.59
N ASP A 146 -6.51 -26.66 -10.37
CA ASP A 146 -7.26 -25.99 -11.43
C ASP A 146 -6.31 -25.24 -12.38
N PRO A 147 -6.37 -25.47 -13.69
CA PRO A 147 -5.54 -24.77 -14.67
C PRO A 147 -5.75 -23.26 -14.67
N ASN A 148 -6.89 -22.77 -14.19
CA ASN A 148 -7.19 -21.34 -14.09
C ASN A 148 -6.78 -20.74 -12.74
N ALA A 149 -6.36 -21.57 -11.77
CA ALA A 149 -5.93 -21.08 -10.45
C ALA A 149 -4.85 -20.02 -10.57
N LYS A 150 -4.92 -19.01 -9.70
CA LYS A 150 -3.88 -17.99 -9.57
C LYS A 150 -2.76 -18.52 -8.70
N LEU A 151 -1.59 -18.70 -9.30
CA LEU A 151 -0.37 -19.18 -8.63
C LEU A 151 0.36 -17.97 -8.03
N ILE A 152 0.39 -17.86 -6.72
CA ILE A 152 0.96 -16.73 -5.97
C ILE A 152 2.18 -17.22 -5.22
N LEU A 153 3.34 -16.72 -5.61
CA LEU A 153 4.59 -17.05 -4.94
C LEU A 153 4.74 -16.19 -3.67
N VAL A 154 5.23 -16.82 -2.63
CA VAL A 154 5.70 -16.14 -1.41
C VAL A 154 7.23 -16.08 -1.35
N LYS A 155 7.90 -16.82 -2.23
CA LYS A 155 9.33 -16.89 -2.42
C LYS A 155 9.65 -17.45 -3.80
N GLY A 156 10.84 -17.12 -4.35
CA GLY A 156 11.31 -17.63 -5.63
C GLY A 156 11.32 -16.58 -6.73
N ALA A 157 11.47 -17.04 -7.96
CA ALA A 157 11.65 -16.21 -9.15
C ALA A 157 10.43 -16.31 -10.09
N PRO A 158 9.43 -15.42 -9.97
CA PRO A 158 8.18 -15.54 -10.74
C PRO A 158 8.40 -15.50 -12.25
N LEU A 159 9.26 -14.63 -12.76
CA LEU A 159 9.50 -14.49 -14.19
C LEU A 159 10.19 -15.72 -14.80
N GLU A 160 11.09 -16.34 -14.06
CA GLU A 160 11.74 -17.59 -14.48
C GLU A 160 10.74 -18.76 -14.54
N LEU A 161 9.89 -18.87 -13.51
CA LEU A 161 8.84 -19.89 -13.45
C LEU A 161 7.81 -19.69 -14.55
N MET A 162 7.43 -18.45 -14.87
CA MET A 162 6.54 -18.15 -15.99
C MET A 162 7.11 -18.66 -17.32
N LYS A 163 8.38 -18.39 -17.57
CA LYS A 163 9.08 -18.88 -18.78
C LYS A 163 9.19 -20.40 -18.82
N ALA A 164 9.58 -21.02 -17.70
CA ALA A 164 9.81 -22.45 -17.62
C ALA A 164 8.51 -23.29 -17.67
N ARG A 165 7.40 -22.76 -17.17
CA ARG A 165 6.14 -23.49 -17.00
C ARG A 165 5.03 -23.03 -17.96
N GLN A 166 5.28 -21.97 -18.73
CA GLN A 166 4.29 -21.36 -19.65
C GLN A 166 2.96 -21.07 -18.92
N ARG A 167 3.05 -20.69 -17.65
CA ARG A 167 1.93 -20.34 -16.77
C ARG A 167 2.21 -19.02 -16.04
N ARG A 168 1.15 -18.25 -15.77
CA ARG A 168 1.27 -17.00 -15.04
C ARG A 168 1.49 -17.27 -13.54
N PHE A 169 2.53 -16.67 -13.00
CA PHE A 169 2.82 -16.63 -11.58
C PHE A 169 2.74 -15.19 -11.10
N TYR A 170 2.14 -14.99 -9.95
CA TYR A 170 2.10 -13.72 -9.22
C TYR A 170 3.05 -13.81 -8.03
N PHE A 171 3.28 -12.69 -7.36
CA PHE A 171 4.07 -12.65 -6.14
C PHE A 171 3.31 -11.87 -5.06
N ASP A 172 3.25 -12.38 -3.84
CA ASP A 172 2.66 -11.69 -2.69
C ASP A 172 3.68 -10.70 -2.12
N GLN A 173 3.71 -9.51 -2.70
CA GLN A 173 4.66 -8.48 -2.30
C GLN A 173 4.40 -8.01 -0.86
N GLY A 174 5.42 -8.15 -0.01
CA GLY A 174 5.32 -7.77 1.40
C GLY A 174 4.42 -8.69 2.24
N GLY A 175 3.88 -9.78 1.69
CA GLY A 175 3.03 -10.69 2.43
C GLY A 175 1.60 -10.19 2.70
N ASN A 176 1.15 -9.19 1.95
CA ASN A 176 -0.16 -8.56 2.20
C ASN A 176 -1.34 -9.55 2.13
N LEU A 177 -1.30 -10.49 1.17
CA LEU A 177 -2.38 -11.47 1.04
C LEU A 177 -2.27 -12.58 2.09
N THR A 178 -1.06 -13.08 2.32
CA THR A 178 -0.82 -14.11 3.34
C THR A 178 -1.17 -13.61 4.73
N GLU A 179 -0.82 -12.38 5.07
CA GLU A 179 -1.21 -11.73 6.33
C GLU A 179 -2.73 -11.58 6.43
N LYS A 180 -3.37 -11.04 5.38
CA LYS A 180 -4.82 -10.83 5.35
C LYS A 180 -5.61 -12.13 5.57
N PHE A 181 -5.16 -13.23 4.98
CA PHE A 181 -5.83 -14.53 5.12
C PHE A 181 -5.38 -15.31 6.35
N GLY A 182 -4.40 -14.83 7.11
CA GLY A 182 -3.85 -15.51 8.28
C GLY A 182 -3.02 -16.75 7.94
N ILE A 183 -2.48 -16.83 6.70
CA ILE A 183 -1.64 -17.92 6.24
C ILE A 183 -0.28 -17.82 6.91
N ARG A 184 0.17 -18.91 7.54
CA ARG A 184 1.48 -19.01 8.19
C ARG A 184 2.35 -20.09 7.59
N ALA A 185 1.75 -20.99 6.80
CA ALA A 185 2.48 -22.08 6.16
C ALA A 185 2.02 -22.28 4.71
N VAL A 186 2.95 -22.68 3.87
CA VAL A 186 2.71 -22.97 2.45
C VAL A 186 3.12 -24.41 2.11
N PRO A 187 2.47 -25.05 1.13
CA PRO A 187 1.47 -24.44 0.23
C PRO A 187 0.13 -24.23 0.92
N ALA A 188 -0.58 -23.19 0.46
CA ALA A 188 -1.92 -22.89 0.93
C ALA A 188 -2.86 -22.60 -0.24
N ARG A 189 -4.16 -22.78 0.02
CA ARG A 189 -5.23 -22.54 -0.94
C ARG A 189 -6.31 -21.67 -0.33
N VAL A 190 -6.80 -20.69 -1.08
CA VAL A 190 -7.99 -19.91 -0.76
C VAL A 190 -9.02 -20.13 -1.85
N ARG A 191 -10.22 -20.55 -1.48
CA ARG A 191 -11.35 -20.72 -2.39
C ARG A 191 -12.63 -20.15 -1.77
N GLN A 192 -13.58 -19.78 -2.60
CA GLN A 192 -14.89 -19.36 -2.11
C GLN A 192 -15.70 -20.58 -1.64
N ASN A 193 -16.37 -20.40 -0.50
CA ASN A 193 -17.34 -21.34 0.03
C ASN A 193 -18.58 -20.54 0.51
N GLY A 194 -19.55 -20.37 -0.37
CA GLY A 194 -20.71 -19.50 -0.12
C GLY A 194 -20.30 -18.04 0.07
N ARG A 195 -20.61 -17.47 1.23
CA ARG A 195 -20.34 -16.06 1.59
C ARG A 195 -19.03 -15.87 2.35
N VAL A 196 -18.23 -16.92 2.49
CA VAL A 196 -16.89 -16.86 3.10
C VAL A 196 -15.84 -17.44 2.16
N LEU A 197 -14.58 -17.18 2.45
CA LEU A 197 -13.47 -17.86 1.82
C LEU A 197 -12.98 -18.97 2.74
N GLU A 198 -12.77 -20.15 2.20
CA GLU A 198 -12.06 -21.23 2.88
C GLU A 198 -10.57 -21.09 2.62
N VAL A 199 -9.80 -20.90 3.67
CA VAL A 199 -8.34 -20.89 3.64
C VAL A 199 -7.85 -22.24 4.14
N SER A 200 -6.93 -22.87 3.40
CA SER A 200 -6.38 -24.19 3.74
C SER A 200 -4.86 -24.17 3.57
N GLU A 201 -4.12 -24.49 4.62
CA GLU A 201 -2.71 -24.88 4.53
C GLU A 201 -2.63 -26.39 4.32
N ILE A 202 -1.74 -26.85 3.46
CA ILE A 202 -1.77 -28.22 2.95
C ILE A 202 -0.40 -28.86 3.16
N ALA A 203 -0.33 -29.85 4.05
CA ALA A 203 0.87 -30.65 4.23
C ALA A 203 1.10 -31.54 3.00
N LEU A 204 2.21 -31.31 2.32
CA LEU A 204 2.64 -32.21 1.25
C LEU A 204 3.52 -33.33 1.85
N PRO A 205 3.46 -34.54 1.28
CA PRO A 205 4.31 -35.62 1.72
C PRO A 205 5.79 -35.21 1.67
N PRO A 206 6.64 -35.71 2.59
CA PRO A 206 8.04 -35.40 2.61
C PRO A 206 8.68 -35.79 1.27
N ARG A 207 9.61 -34.96 0.83
CA ARG A 207 10.37 -35.22 -0.39
C ARG A 207 11.10 -36.56 -0.22
N LYS A 208 10.74 -37.56 -1.04
CA LYS A 208 11.58 -38.75 -1.13
C LYS A 208 12.96 -38.26 -1.55
N ALA A 209 13.98 -38.53 -0.71
CA ALA A 209 15.35 -38.30 -1.10
C ALA A 209 15.58 -39.08 -2.41
N LYS A 210 16.10 -38.38 -3.41
CA LYS A 210 16.48 -39.06 -4.65
C LYS A 210 17.70 -39.92 -4.29
N PRO A 211 17.69 -41.23 -4.59
CA PRO A 211 18.84 -42.11 -4.35
C PRO A 211 20.06 -41.58 -5.08
#